data_ed627e3e0c0cfe1a79b0d38f928a5a28
#
_entry.id   ed627e3e0c0cfe1a79b0d38f928a5a28
#
_cell.length_a   1.000
_cell.length_b   1.000
_cell.length_c   1.000
_cell.angle_alpha   90.00
_cell.angle_beta   90.00
_cell.angle_gamma   90.00
#
_symmetry.space_group_name_H-M   'P 1'
#
loop_
_entity.id
_entity.type
_entity.pdbx_description
1 polymer ?
#
loop_
_entity_poly.entity_id
_entity_poly.type
_entity_poly.pdbx_seq_one_letter_code
_entity_poly.pdbx_strand_id
1 'polypeptide(L)'
;MRRTAAVAAGAALLFSAGVAAPAVAVPTGTPVQIVAHTSFDSEVADFESSLEGCESGTVVNGDNAQAHFTPWGGVFSGDKEFTCDGGLSGFTLRLMARFGEGGSTGTWTVVGGWGDLEGLKGSGSLVGIPVSDVAIDDIFTGSVR
;
A
#
# COMPACT_ATOMS: atom_id res chain seq x y z
N MET A 1 -64.69 -17.37 56.19
CA MET A 1 -63.80 -16.32 55.84
C MET A 1 -62.61 -16.91 55.09
N ARG A 2 -62.59 -16.75 53.77
CA ARG A 2 -61.48 -17.27 52.89
C ARG A 2 -60.64 -16.06 52.46
N ARG A 3 -59.33 -16.04 52.78
CA ARG A 3 -58.41 -15.07 52.32
C ARG A 3 -57.67 -15.63 51.09
N THR A 4 -57.85 -14.99 49.93
CA THR A 4 -57.15 -15.25 48.71
C THR A 4 -55.86 -14.45 48.71
N ALA A 5 -54.72 -15.13 48.54
CA ALA A 5 -53.42 -14.52 48.32
C ALA A 5 -53.18 -14.32 46.83
N ALA A 6 -52.87 -13.09 46.42
CA ALA A 6 -52.46 -12.76 45.04
C ALA A 6 -50.94 -12.95 44.91
N VAL A 7 -50.57 -13.78 43.94
CA VAL A 7 -49.18 -13.94 43.51
C VAL A 7 -48.86 -12.96 42.42
N ALA A 8 -47.95 -12.04 42.66
CA ALA A 8 -47.42 -11.12 41.66
C ALA A 8 -46.28 -11.80 40.90
N ALA A 9 -46.44 -12.05 39.63
CA ALA A 9 -45.38 -12.51 38.73
C ALA A 9 -44.57 -11.32 38.24
N GLY A 10 -43.33 -11.22 38.68
CA GLY A 10 -42.36 -10.24 38.17
C GLY A 10 -41.72 -10.73 36.87
N ALA A 11 -41.93 -10.05 35.73
CA ALA A 11 -41.26 -10.30 34.49
C ALA A 11 -39.89 -9.58 34.51
N ALA A 12 -38.81 -10.37 34.53
CA ALA A 12 -37.45 -9.84 34.36
C ALA A 12 -37.14 -9.63 32.88
N LEU A 13 -37.01 -8.37 32.48
CA LEU A 13 -36.54 -7.96 31.15
C LEU A 13 -35.00 -8.10 31.12
N LEU A 14 -34.49 -9.10 30.42
CA LEU A 14 -33.08 -9.24 30.12
C LEU A 14 -32.75 -8.31 28.93
N PHE A 15 -32.09 -7.19 29.18
CA PHE A 15 -31.46 -6.38 28.18
C PHE A 15 -30.15 -7.05 27.74
N SER A 16 -30.13 -7.72 26.59
CA SER A 16 -28.92 -8.14 25.93
C SER A 16 -28.29 -6.92 25.23
N ALA A 17 -27.25 -6.36 25.84
CA ALA A 17 -26.40 -5.37 25.21
C ALA A 17 -25.59 -6.08 24.09
N GLY A 18 -26.05 -5.95 22.85
CA GLY A 18 -25.28 -6.38 21.68
C GLY A 18 -24.05 -5.49 21.51
N VAL A 19 -22.88 -6.04 21.76
CA VAL A 19 -21.62 -5.38 21.43
C VAL A 19 -21.48 -5.43 19.91
N ALA A 20 -21.71 -4.29 19.23
CA ALA A 20 -21.43 -4.16 17.81
C ALA A 20 -19.91 -4.24 17.63
N ALA A 21 -19.42 -5.27 16.95
CA ALA A 21 -18.04 -5.35 16.53
C ALA A 21 -17.76 -4.20 15.53
N PRO A 22 -16.61 -3.51 15.63
CA PRO A 22 -16.26 -2.47 14.67
C PRO A 22 -16.20 -3.09 13.28
N ALA A 23 -16.93 -2.51 12.33
CA ALA A 23 -16.85 -2.91 10.92
C ALA A 23 -15.46 -2.58 10.41
N VAL A 24 -14.66 -3.61 10.09
CA VAL A 24 -13.39 -3.44 9.40
C VAL A 24 -13.73 -2.96 7.99
N ALA A 25 -13.32 -1.74 7.64
CA ALA A 25 -13.51 -1.21 6.29
C ALA A 25 -12.72 -2.11 5.32
N VAL A 26 -13.44 -2.81 4.43
CA VAL A 26 -12.83 -3.56 3.33
C VAL A 26 -12.23 -2.54 2.37
N PRO A 27 -10.93 -2.64 2.00
CA PRO A 27 -10.34 -1.74 1.03
C PRO A 27 -11.13 -1.78 -0.28
N THR A 28 -11.62 -0.63 -0.73
CA THR A 28 -12.29 -0.52 -2.03
C THR A 28 -11.22 -0.42 -3.11
N GLY A 29 -10.99 -1.49 -3.87
CA GLY A 29 -10.02 -1.53 -4.96
C GLY A 29 -9.52 -2.93 -5.24
N THR A 30 -8.84 -3.09 -6.37
CA THR A 30 -8.17 -4.33 -6.75
C THR A 30 -6.82 -4.42 -6.04
N PRO A 31 -6.53 -5.51 -5.31
CA PRO A 31 -5.21 -5.71 -4.73
C PRO A 31 -4.13 -5.69 -5.80
N VAL A 32 -3.01 -5.03 -5.49
CA VAL A 32 -1.85 -4.95 -6.39
C VAL A 32 -0.57 -5.22 -5.62
N GLN A 33 0.36 -5.91 -6.27
CA GLN A 33 1.75 -6.02 -5.88
C GLN A 33 2.63 -5.61 -7.05
N ILE A 34 3.64 -4.78 -6.78
CA ILE A 34 4.66 -4.37 -7.74
C ILE A 34 6.01 -4.66 -7.10
N VAL A 35 6.93 -5.25 -7.85
CA VAL A 35 8.31 -5.51 -7.42
C VAL A 35 9.24 -4.78 -8.38
N ALA A 36 9.98 -3.80 -7.88
CA ALA A 36 11.00 -3.08 -8.66
C ALA A 36 12.40 -3.54 -8.24
N HIS A 37 13.18 -3.98 -9.22
CA HIS A 37 14.55 -4.50 -9.04
C HIS A 37 15.56 -3.35 -9.12
N THR A 38 15.63 -2.53 -8.08
CA THR A 38 16.43 -1.31 -8.06
C THR A 38 17.91 -1.63 -7.87
N SER A 39 18.76 -1.12 -8.76
CA SER A 39 20.21 -1.11 -8.60
C SER A 39 20.70 0.30 -8.33
N PHE A 40 21.64 0.46 -7.39
CA PHE A 40 22.23 1.78 -7.09
C PHE A 40 23.21 2.26 -8.17
N ASP A 41 23.58 1.36 -9.09
CA ASP A 41 24.47 1.66 -10.22
C ASP A 41 23.71 2.01 -11.51
N SER A 42 22.36 2.02 -11.47
CA SER A 42 21.50 2.30 -12.62
C SER A 42 20.38 3.28 -12.25
N GLU A 43 20.11 4.24 -13.11
CA GLU A 43 18.97 5.16 -12.98
C GLU A 43 17.64 4.49 -13.39
N VAL A 44 17.72 3.41 -14.17
CA VAL A 44 16.55 2.65 -14.66
C VAL A 44 16.55 1.28 -14.02
N ALA A 45 15.43 0.89 -13.45
CA ALA A 45 15.19 -0.45 -12.93
C ALA A 45 14.05 -1.13 -13.70
N ASP A 46 14.07 -2.46 -13.72
CA ASP A 46 12.94 -3.24 -14.21
C ASP A 46 11.94 -3.47 -13.10
N PHE A 47 10.66 -3.65 -13.46
CA PHE A 47 9.63 -4.06 -12.50
C PHE A 47 8.72 -5.14 -13.07
N GLU A 48 8.13 -5.90 -12.13
CA GLU A 48 7.03 -6.82 -12.38
C GLU A 48 5.84 -6.41 -11.51
N SER A 49 4.61 -6.65 -12.00
CA SER A 49 3.41 -6.32 -11.23
C SER A 49 2.23 -7.25 -11.51
N SER A 50 1.28 -7.27 -10.59
CA SER A 50 -0.02 -7.91 -10.75
C SER A 50 -1.08 -6.99 -11.38
N LEU A 51 -0.69 -5.79 -11.82
CA LEU A 51 -1.60 -4.83 -12.45
C LEU A 51 -1.90 -5.26 -13.87
N GLU A 52 -3.16 -5.56 -14.15
CA GLU A 52 -3.61 -5.97 -15.49
C GLU A 52 -3.28 -4.89 -16.54
N GLY A 53 -2.64 -5.31 -17.63
CA GLY A 53 -2.18 -4.43 -18.70
C GLY A 53 -0.88 -3.68 -18.41
N CYS A 54 -0.22 -4.00 -17.28
CA CYS A 54 1.07 -3.44 -16.90
C CYS A 54 1.85 -4.44 -16.01
N GLU A 55 1.98 -5.66 -16.46
CA GLU A 55 2.58 -6.77 -15.71
C GLU A 55 4.09 -6.64 -15.58
N SER A 56 4.73 -5.86 -16.45
CA SER A 56 6.16 -5.58 -16.45
C SER A 56 6.49 -4.26 -17.14
N GLY A 57 7.72 -3.79 -16.95
CA GLY A 57 8.21 -2.56 -17.56
C GLY A 57 9.45 -2.01 -16.86
N THR A 58 9.64 -0.70 -16.98
CA THR A 58 10.77 0.00 -16.37
C THR A 58 10.31 1.09 -15.41
N VAL A 59 11.12 1.38 -14.40
CA VAL A 59 10.88 2.43 -13.42
C VAL A 59 12.10 3.32 -13.29
N VAL A 60 11.85 4.62 -13.17
CA VAL A 60 12.86 5.66 -12.92
C VAL A 60 12.44 6.54 -11.75
N ASN A 61 13.39 7.17 -11.10
CA ASN A 61 13.10 8.22 -10.13
C ASN A 61 12.65 9.48 -10.86
N GLY A 62 11.58 10.11 -10.36
CA GLY A 62 11.12 11.42 -10.85
C GLY A 62 12.07 12.54 -10.44
N ASP A 63 11.93 13.70 -11.07
CA ASP A 63 12.78 14.88 -10.83
C ASP A 63 12.71 15.41 -9.38
N ASN A 64 11.64 15.09 -8.66
CA ASN A 64 11.44 15.48 -7.26
C ASN A 64 11.92 14.44 -6.25
N ALA A 65 12.54 13.35 -6.70
CA ALA A 65 13.06 12.31 -5.82
C ALA A 65 14.28 12.82 -5.04
N GLN A 66 14.24 12.64 -3.72
CA GLN A 66 15.27 13.08 -2.80
C GLN A 66 15.57 12.00 -1.77
N ALA A 67 16.85 11.82 -1.46
CA ALA A 67 17.31 10.98 -0.38
C ALA A 67 18.09 11.82 0.64
N HIS A 68 17.71 11.75 1.89
CA HIS A 68 18.41 12.37 3.00
C HIS A 68 19.07 11.28 3.84
N PHE A 69 20.40 11.32 3.90
CA PHE A 69 21.20 10.32 4.61
C PHE A 69 21.51 10.76 6.03
N THR A 70 21.52 9.79 6.93
CA THR A 70 21.98 9.90 8.31
C THR A 70 23.02 8.81 8.57
N PRO A 71 23.80 8.85 9.67
CA PRO A 71 24.75 7.77 10.01
C PRO A 71 24.12 6.38 10.16
N TRP A 72 22.80 6.31 10.36
CA TRP A 72 22.06 5.08 10.65
C TRP A 72 21.09 4.67 9.52
N GLY A 73 21.12 5.34 8.39
CA GLY A 73 20.20 5.13 7.28
C GLY A 73 19.75 6.44 6.67
N GLY A 74 18.46 6.55 6.32
CA GLY A 74 17.95 7.77 5.73
C GLY A 74 16.46 7.73 5.45
N VAL A 75 16.01 8.78 4.75
CA VAL A 75 14.65 8.92 4.26
C VAL A 75 14.70 9.21 2.76
N PHE A 76 13.90 8.47 2.01
CA PHE A 76 13.61 8.75 0.60
C PHE A 76 12.20 9.37 0.51
N SER A 77 12.06 10.43 -0.27
CA SER A 77 10.78 11.00 -0.63
C SER A 77 10.80 11.46 -2.08
N GLY A 78 9.69 11.32 -2.79
CA GLY A 78 9.57 11.73 -4.17
C GLY A 78 8.74 10.78 -5.00
N ASP A 79 8.77 10.99 -6.29
CA ASP A 79 7.99 10.22 -7.25
C ASP A 79 8.87 9.17 -7.94
N LYS A 80 8.26 8.02 -8.26
CA LYS A 80 8.81 7.01 -9.16
C LYS A 80 7.85 6.86 -10.34
N GLU A 81 8.39 6.90 -11.54
CA GLU A 81 7.63 6.79 -12.79
C GLU A 81 7.79 5.37 -13.35
N PHE A 82 6.68 4.66 -13.46
CA PHE A 82 6.58 3.29 -13.97
C PHE A 82 6.04 3.33 -15.40
N THR A 83 6.82 2.85 -16.36
CA THR A 83 6.42 2.73 -17.75
C THR A 83 6.20 1.26 -18.08
N CYS A 84 4.99 0.89 -18.47
CA CYS A 84 4.64 -0.47 -18.85
C CYS A 84 5.33 -0.87 -20.14
N ASP A 85 5.52 -2.18 -20.37
CA ASP A 85 6.08 -2.68 -21.62
C ASP A 85 5.31 -2.16 -22.82
N GLY A 86 6.06 -1.78 -23.87
CA GLY A 86 5.51 -1.10 -25.04
C GLY A 86 5.46 0.44 -24.93
N GLY A 87 5.63 1.03 -23.72
CA GLY A 87 5.80 2.45 -23.51
C GLY A 87 4.55 3.33 -23.69
N LEU A 88 3.38 2.74 -23.95
CA LEU A 88 2.14 3.48 -24.25
C LEU A 88 1.33 3.82 -22.99
N SER A 89 1.56 3.12 -21.90
CA SER A 89 0.87 3.28 -20.63
C SER A 89 1.86 3.32 -19.48
N GLY A 90 1.45 3.89 -18.37
CA GLY A 90 2.25 3.91 -17.15
C GLY A 90 1.56 4.67 -16.03
N PHE A 91 2.26 4.77 -14.91
CA PHE A 91 1.75 5.45 -13.72
C PHE A 91 2.90 5.98 -12.86
N THR A 92 2.58 6.93 -12.01
CA THR A 92 3.52 7.56 -11.08
C THR A 92 3.09 7.30 -9.65
N LEU A 93 4.00 6.79 -8.83
CA LEU A 93 3.84 6.62 -7.39
C LEU A 93 4.62 7.69 -6.65
N ARG A 94 3.97 8.37 -5.70
CA ARG A 94 4.65 9.19 -4.70
C ARG A 94 4.97 8.34 -3.49
N LEU A 95 6.23 8.39 -3.05
CA LEU A 95 6.77 7.56 -1.99
C LEU A 95 7.27 8.41 -0.82
N MET A 96 7.15 7.82 0.36
CA MET A 96 7.90 8.22 1.54
C MET A 96 8.38 6.94 2.23
N ALA A 97 9.68 6.74 2.29
CA ALA A 97 10.30 5.55 2.86
C ALA A 97 11.45 5.89 3.79
N ARG A 98 11.64 5.07 4.82
CA ARG A 98 12.85 5.06 5.65
C ARG A 98 13.68 3.87 5.27
N PHE A 99 14.98 4.06 5.12
CA PHE A 99 15.91 3.00 4.78
C PHE A 99 17.08 2.95 5.77
N GLY A 100 17.66 1.76 5.88
CA GLY A 100 18.81 1.47 6.72
C GLY A 100 19.44 0.15 6.36
N GLU A 101 20.29 -0.38 7.23
CA GLU A 101 21.03 -1.62 7.01
C GLU A 101 20.13 -2.84 6.73
N GLY A 102 18.93 -2.89 7.33
CA GLY A 102 17.97 -3.98 7.16
C GLY A 102 17.01 -3.83 5.98
N GLY A 103 17.17 -2.79 5.14
CA GLY A 103 16.27 -2.48 4.04
C GLY A 103 15.45 -1.21 4.25
N SER A 104 14.29 -1.14 3.62
CA SER A 104 13.41 0.03 3.70
C SER A 104 11.97 -0.33 4.03
N THR A 105 11.25 0.62 4.60
CA THR A 105 9.80 0.56 4.80
C THR A 105 9.20 1.92 4.52
N GLY A 106 7.99 1.93 3.97
CA GLY A 106 7.34 3.19 3.64
C GLY A 106 5.91 3.02 3.15
N THR A 107 5.42 4.09 2.56
CA THR A 107 4.09 4.17 1.96
C THR A 107 4.17 4.75 0.56
N TRP A 108 3.16 4.45 -0.26
CA TRP A 108 3.03 4.99 -1.59
C TRP A 108 1.59 5.39 -1.91
N THR A 109 1.46 6.32 -2.85
CA THR A 109 0.17 6.76 -3.38
C THR A 109 0.32 7.00 -4.88
N VAL A 110 -0.65 6.57 -5.68
CA VAL A 110 -0.70 6.93 -7.10
C VAL A 110 -1.00 8.43 -7.23
N VAL A 111 -0.15 9.15 -7.94
CA VAL A 111 -0.32 10.60 -8.21
C VAL A 111 -0.68 10.89 -9.67
N GLY A 112 -0.57 9.91 -10.56
CA GLY A 112 -0.96 10.03 -11.95
C GLY A 112 -0.85 8.69 -12.68
N GLY A 113 -1.53 8.60 -13.82
CA GLY A 113 -1.43 7.51 -14.78
C GLY A 113 -1.68 8.05 -16.17
N TRP A 114 -1.22 7.34 -17.19
CA TRP A 114 -1.41 7.69 -18.60
C TRP A 114 -1.68 6.45 -19.45
N GLY A 115 -2.13 6.67 -20.69
CA GLY A 115 -2.55 5.58 -21.57
C GLY A 115 -3.75 4.84 -20.97
N ASP A 116 -3.70 3.51 -20.99
CA ASP A 116 -4.77 2.67 -20.43
C ASP A 116 -4.92 2.79 -18.91
N LEU A 117 -3.95 3.43 -18.23
CA LEU A 117 -3.95 3.66 -16.79
C LEU A 117 -4.30 5.11 -16.43
N GLU A 118 -4.82 5.89 -17.37
CA GLU A 118 -5.31 7.24 -17.08
C GLU A 118 -6.41 7.19 -16.01
N GLY A 119 -6.26 8.04 -14.98
CA GLY A 119 -7.20 8.09 -13.86
C GLY A 119 -6.98 7.03 -12.77
N LEU A 120 -5.94 6.18 -12.90
CA LEU A 120 -5.56 5.23 -11.87
C LEU A 120 -5.39 5.94 -10.52
N LYS A 121 -5.92 5.35 -9.47
CA LYS A 121 -5.78 5.78 -8.07
C LYS A 121 -5.43 4.59 -7.20
N GLY A 122 -4.73 4.84 -6.12
CA GLY A 122 -4.41 3.77 -5.19
C GLY A 122 -3.37 4.20 -4.18
N SER A 123 -3.14 3.32 -3.22
CA SER A 123 -2.14 3.52 -2.17
C SER A 123 -1.78 2.20 -1.50
N GLY A 124 -0.70 2.22 -0.77
CA GLY A 124 -0.27 1.05 -0.03
C GLY A 124 1.02 1.26 0.75
N SER A 125 1.65 0.16 1.08
CA SER A 125 2.92 0.08 1.79
C SER A 125 4.04 -0.35 0.86
N LEU A 126 5.26 0.01 1.25
CA LEU A 126 6.51 -0.36 0.60
C LEU A 126 7.40 -1.09 1.60
N VAL A 127 8.00 -2.17 1.15
CA VAL A 127 9.11 -2.85 1.84
C VAL A 127 10.24 -3.05 0.84
N GLY A 128 11.44 -2.56 1.16
CA GLY A 128 12.63 -2.80 0.37
C GLY A 128 13.50 -3.87 1.03
N ILE A 129 13.83 -4.91 0.28
CA ILE A 129 14.64 -6.05 0.72
C ILE A 129 15.99 -5.99 0.00
N PRO A 130 17.12 -5.77 0.71
CA PRO A 130 18.43 -5.82 0.09
C PRO A 130 18.70 -7.21 -0.51
N VAL A 131 19.09 -7.25 -1.78
CA VAL A 131 19.47 -8.49 -2.49
C VAL A 131 20.98 -8.57 -2.71
N SER A 132 21.67 -7.43 -2.63
CA SER A 132 23.14 -7.31 -2.62
C SER A 132 23.55 -5.96 -2.03
N ASP A 133 24.85 -5.70 -1.96
CA ASP A 133 25.39 -4.41 -1.50
C ASP A 133 24.99 -3.22 -2.41
N VAL A 134 24.60 -3.51 -3.66
CA VAL A 134 24.28 -2.51 -4.69
C VAL A 134 22.85 -2.63 -5.24
N ALA A 135 22.01 -3.52 -4.69
CA ALA A 135 20.67 -3.75 -5.21
C ALA A 135 19.66 -4.04 -4.11
N ILE A 136 18.43 -3.62 -4.34
CA ILE A 136 17.29 -3.80 -3.45
C ILE A 136 16.03 -4.12 -4.28
N ASP A 137 15.24 -5.07 -3.82
CA ASP A 137 13.89 -5.30 -4.33
C ASP A 137 12.90 -4.44 -3.54
N ASP A 138 12.34 -3.44 -4.19
CA ASP A 138 11.29 -2.59 -3.65
C ASP A 138 9.91 -3.24 -3.93
N ILE A 139 9.26 -3.73 -2.87
CA ILE A 139 7.97 -4.42 -2.94
C ILE A 139 6.87 -3.48 -2.51
N PHE A 140 6.05 -3.06 -3.46
CA PHE A 140 4.88 -2.22 -3.24
C PHE A 140 3.64 -3.10 -3.14
N THR A 141 2.90 -3.00 -2.04
CA THR A 141 1.68 -3.77 -1.81
C THR A 141 0.55 -2.83 -1.42
N GLY A 142 -0.62 -3.00 -2.02
CA GLY A 142 -1.76 -2.13 -1.74
C GLY A 142 -2.96 -2.44 -2.60
N SER A 143 -3.72 -1.41 -2.94
CA SER A 143 -4.87 -1.53 -3.84
C SER A 143 -4.97 -0.35 -4.79
N VAL A 144 -5.50 -0.61 -5.99
CA VAL A 144 -5.75 0.36 -7.05
C VAL A 144 -7.21 0.31 -7.52
N ARG A 145 -7.70 1.39 -8.11
CA ARG A 145 -9.03 1.51 -8.69
C ARG A 145 -9.05 2.52 -9.82
#